data_8e4b5ac4bfe006edfaf829c0d347c480
#
_entry.id   8e4b5ac4bfe006edfaf829c0d347c480
#
_cell.length_a   1.000
_cell.length_b   1.000
_cell.length_c   1.000
_cell.angle_alpha   90.00
_cell.angle_beta   90.00
_cell.angle_gamma   90.00
#
_symmetry.space_group_name_H-M   'P 1'
#
loop_
_entity.id
_entity.type
_entity.pdbx_description
1 polymer ?
#
loop_
_entity_poly.entity_id
_entity_poly.type
_entity_poly.pdbx_seq_one_letter_code
_entity_poly.pdbx_strand_id
1 'polypeptide(L)'
;SIITKTGQFNLPVRRKKDKTYKIPSGNLVYTCFTSDFLIEEADEWRIEAWKMMRERYDLHFLFITKRIDRLGQCLPPDWGDGYDNVTICCTMENQDRVDYRLPLYKAAPVKHKIIICEPLLSAINFKGELGTWVEQIVVGGESGKEARICNYDWVLDIRRQCIENNISFWFKQTGYRLLKGEREYKIARQFQHTQARKAGINYSGRSNGNNYSD
;
A
#
# COMPACT_ATOMS: atom_id res chain seq x y z
N SER A 1 10.91 -19.91 3.29
CA SER A 1 10.82 -19.94 1.81
C SER A 1 12.05 -19.28 1.23
N ILE A 2 12.63 -19.86 0.20
CA ILE A 2 13.75 -19.26 -0.52
C ILE A 2 13.21 -18.10 -1.32
N ILE A 3 13.78 -16.91 -1.14
CA ILE A 3 13.43 -15.72 -1.92
C ILE A 3 14.26 -15.74 -3.20
N THR A 4 13.61 -15.60 -4.34
CA THR A 4 14.24 -15.64 -5.65
C THR A 4 13.77 -14.49 -6.54
N LYS A 5 14.66 -14.07 -7.42
CA LYS A 5 14.36 -13.10 -8.48
C LYS A 5 13.41 -13.73 -9.49
N THR A 6 12.24 -13.18 -9.69
CA THR A 6 11.25 -13.75 -10.62
C THR A 6 11.65 -13.51 -12.07
N GLY A 7 11.15 -14.36 -12.98
CA GLY A 7 11.34 -14.18 -14.43
C GLY A 7 10.74 -12.88 -14.98
N GLN A 8 9.92 -12.15 -14.21
CA GLN A 8 9.33 -10.87 -14.58
C GLN A 8 10.06 -9.66 -14.00
N PHE A 9 11.13 -9.87 -13.24
CA PHE A 9 11.85 -8.81 -12.54
C PHE A 9 12.21 -7.60 -13.42
N ASN A 10 12.71 -7.85 -14.63
CA ASN A 10 13.10 -6.80 -15.57
C ASN A 10 12.01 -6.43 -16.59
N LEU A 11 10.75 -6.81 -16.35
CA LEU A 11 9.64 -6.52 -17.25
C LEU A 11 9.47 -5.02 -17.58
N PRO A 12 9.66 -4.08 -16.64
CA PRO A 12 9.54 -2.65 -16.93
C PRO A 12 10.44 -2.17 -18.07
N VAL A 13 11.66 -2.71 -18.18
CA VAL A 13 12.65 -2.31 -19.19
C VAL A 13 12.74 -3.26 -20.39
N ARG A 14 11.93 -4.32 -20.40
CA ARG A 14 11.89 -5.23 -21.58
C ARG A 14 11.28 -4.54 -22.78
N ARG A 15 11.91 -4.79 -23.94
CA ARG A 15 11.47 -4.27 -25.23
C ARG A 15 10.83 -5.36 -26.11
N LYS A 16 9.95 -4.94 -26.98
CA LYS A 16 9.39 -5.73 -28.07
C LYS A 16 10.40 -5.77 -29.25
N LYS A 17 10.06 -6.51 -30.31
CA LYS A 17 10.85 -6.59 -31.54
C LYS A 17 11.03 -5.23 -32.24
N ASP A 18 10.03 -4.36 -32.12
CA ASP A 18 10.02 -2.98 -32.66
C ASP A 18 10.77 -1.98 -31.75
N LYS A 19 11.50 -2.47 -30.74
CA LYS A 19 12.26 -1.71 -29.74
C LYS A 19 11.42 -0.88 -28.75
N THR A 20 10.08 -0.87 -28.85
CA THR A 20 9.21 -0.24 -27.84
C THR A 20 9.20 -1.04 -26.56
N TYR A 21 8.94 -0.39 -25.41
CA TYR A 21 8.82 -1.09 -24.14
C TYR A 21 7.57 -1.99 -24.09
N LYS A 22 7.67 -3.13 -23.40
CA LYS A 22 6.52 -4.04 -23.22
C LYS A 22 5.41 -3.42 -22.38
N ILE A 23 5.77 -2.63 -21.35
CA ILE A 23 4.82 -1.85 -20.56
C ILE A 23 4.73 -0.45 -21.17
N PRO A 24 3.56 -0.02 -21.69
CA PRO A 24 3.36 1.33 -22.20
C PRO A 24 3.55 2.39 -21.12
N SER A 25 3.89 3.61 -21.52
CA SER A 25 3.95 4.80 -20.67
C SER A 25 2.62 5.04 -19.94
N GLY A 26 2.67 5.64 -18.75
CA GLY A 26 1.50 5.97 -17.94
C GLY A 26 0.92 4.82 -17.12
N ASN A 27 1.48 3.61 -17.23
CA ASN A 27 0.97 2.46 -16.46
C ASN A 27 1.49 2.45 -15.03
N LEU A 28 0.63 1.97 -14.10
CA LEU A 28 0.99 1.63 -12.74
C LEU A 28 1.61 0.23 -12.70
N VAL A 29 2.76 0.11 -12.04
CA VAL A 29 3.49 -1.14 -11.85
C VAL A 29 3.51 -1.50 -10.37
N TYR A 30 2.77 -2.54 -10.01
CA TYR A 30 2.83 -3.12 -8.68
C TYR A 30 4.12 -3.93 -8.52
N THR A 31 4.98 -3.49 -7.60
CA THR A 31 6.31 -4.04 -7.43
C THR A 31 6.39 -4.88 -6.16
N CYS A 32 6.89 -6.12 -6.29
CA CYS A 32 7.17 -7.03 -5.16
C CYS A 32 5.95 -7.38 -4.29
N PHE A 33 4.75 -7.58 -4.90
CA PHE A 33 3.50 -7.86 -4.18
C PHE A 33 3.42 -9.24 -3.52
N THR A 34 4.31 -10.17 -3.88
CA THR A 34 4.40 -11.51 -3.27
C THR A 34 5.43 -11.61 -2.16
N SER A 35 6.16 -10.51 -1.90
CA SER A 35 7.18 -10.38 -0.87
C SER A 35 7.22 -8.94 -0.37
N ASP A 36 8.29 -8.53 0.32
CA ASP A 36 8.51 -7.15 0.76
C ASP A 36 9.72 -6.57 0.02
N PHE A 37 9.56 -5.39 -0.60
CA PHE A 37 10.62 -4.76 -1.40
C PHE A 37 11.86 -4.42 -0.56
N LEU A 38 11.71 -4.22 0.76
CA LEU A 38 12.80 -3.87 1.67
C LEU A 38 13.40 -5.07 2.41
N ILE A 39 13.10 -6.31 1.96
CA ILE A 39 13.66 -7.52 2.56
C ILE A 39 15.18 -7.61 2.30
N GLU A 40 15.94 -8.12 3.27
CA GLU A 40 17.41 -8.17 3.21
C GLU A 40 17.94 -9.00 2.06
N GLU A 41 17.30 -10.14 1.81
CA GLU A 41 17.68 -11.07 0.75
C GLU A 41 17.57 -10.46 -0.66
N ALA A 42 16.89 -9.31 -0.80
CA ALA A 42 16.75 -8.60 -2.07
C ALA A 42 17.68 -7.37 -2.21
N ASP A 43 18.59 -7.12 -1.26
CA ASP A 43 19.41 -5.90 -1.24
C ASP A 43 20.21 -5.73 -2.54
N GLU A 44 20.84 -6.78 -3.05
CA GLU A 44 21.59 -6.73 -4.31
C GLU A 44 20.69 -6.44 -5.52
N TRP A 45 19.49 -7.03 -5.55
CA TRP A 45 18.56 -6.84 -6.67
C TRP A 45 17.88 -5.47 -6.64
N ARG A 46 17.79 -4.87 -5.47
CA ARG A 46 17.17 -3.54 -5.29
C ARG A 46 17.92 -2.46 -6.03
N ILE A 47 19.24 -2.55 -6.12
CA ILE A 47 20.06 -1.63 -6.89
C ILE A 47 19.61 -1.59 -8.37
N GLU A 48 19.38 -2.78 -8.96
CA GLU A 48 18.88 -2.90 -10.33
C GLU A 48 17.42 -2.39 -10.44
N ALA A 49 16.59 -2.68 -9.44
CA ALA A 49 15.20 -2.20 -9.42
C ALA A 49 15.13 -0.66 -9.42
N TRP A 50 15.94 0.02 -8.61
CA TRP A 50 16.00 1.48 -8.61
C TRP A 50 16.46 2.05 -9.95
N LYS A 51 17.43 1.42 -10.62
CA LYS A 51 17.86 1.83 -11.98
C LYS A 51 16.71 1.73 -12.97
N MET A 52 15.92 0.66 -12.92
CA MET A 52 14.74 0.51 -13.79
C MET A 52 13.67 1.56 -13.51
N MET A 53 13.41 1.89 -12.24
CA MET A 53 12.44 2.93 -11.87
C MET A 53 12.86 4.32 -12.38
N ARG A 54 14.15 4.64 -12.37
CA ARG A 54 14.69 5.86 -12.97
C ARG A 54 14.61 5.86 -14.49
N GLU A 55 15.00 4.76 -15.14
CA GLU A 55 14.92 4.63 -16.60
C GLU A 55 13.48 4.80 -17.08
N ARG A 56 12.53 4.26 -16.32
CA ARG A 56 11.11 4.27 -16.63
C ARG A 56 10.35 5.30 -15.78
N TYR A 57 10.83 6.53 -15.77
CA TYR A 57 10.15 7.67 -15.12
C TYR A 57 8.74 7.94 -15.70
N ASP A 58 8.45 7.39 -16.86
CA ASP A 58 7.16 7.41 -17.56
C ASP A 58 6.13 6.40 -17.01
N LEU A 59 6.56 5.50 -16.12
CA LEU A 59 5.69 4.58 -15.37
C LEU A 59 5.52 5.07 -13.94
N HIS A 60 4.48 4.61 -13.27
CA HIS A 60 4.33 4.79 -11.84
C HIS A 60 4.56 3.46 -11.13
N PHE A 61 5.46 3.43 -10.13
CA PHE A 61 5.78 2.23 -9.36
C PHE A 61 5.19 2.32 -7.96
N LEU A 62 4.62 1.23 -7.49
CA LEU A 62 4.07 1.12 -6.15
C LEU A 62 4.53 -0.16 -5.48
N PHE A 63 5.04 -0.07 -4.26
CA PHE A 63 5.30 -1.24 -3.43
C PHE A 63 4.80 -1.06 -2.01
N ILE A 64 4.54 -2.18 -1.34
CA ILE A 64 4.05 -2.24 0.04
C ILE A 64 5.16 -2.81 0.92
N THR A 65 5.38 -2.21 2.08
CA THR A 65 6.38 -2.69 3.04
C THR A 65 5.84 -2.71 4.47
N LYS A 66 6.35 -3.65 5.24
CA LYS A 66 6.23 -3.73 6.71
C LYS A 66 7.56 -3.36 7.40
N ARG A 67 8.58 -3.04 6.61
CA ARG A 67 9.97 -2.82 7.04
C ARG A 67 10.41 -1.37 6.80
N ILE A 68 9.55 -0.42 7.18
CA ILE A 68 9.83 1.01 6.96
C ILE A 68 11.09 1.49 7.69
N ASP A 69 11.46 0.84 8.78
CA ASP A 69 12.69 1.03 9.54
C ASP A 69 13.96 0.76 8.72
N ARG A 70 13.88 -0.09 7.68
CA ARG A 70 14.99 -0.35 6.76
C ARG A 70 15.08 0.63 5.59
N LEU A 71 14.08 1.48 5.39
CA LEU A 71 13.99 2.29 4.17
C LEU A 71 15.28 3.09 3.92
N GLY A 72 15.80 3.78 4.93
CA GLY A 72 16.97 4.65 4.78
C GLY A 72 18.20 3.95 4.17
N GLN A 73 18.47 2.71 4.59
CA GLN A 73 19.59 1.92 4.06
C GLN A 73 19.32 1.27 2.70
N CYS A 74 18.06 1.28 2.27
CA CYS A 74 17.60 0.67 1.01
C CYS A 74 17.46 1.67 -0.14
N LEU A 75 17.57 2.96 0.14
CA LEU A 75 17.42 4.03 -0.86
C LEU A 75 18.69 4.17 -1.72
N PRO A 76 18.55 4.52 -3.01
CA PRO A 76 19.70 4.78 -3.87
C PRO A 76 20.32 6.15 -3.53
N PRO A 77 21.62 6.37 -3.83
CA PRO A 77 22.33 7.61 -3.47
C PRO A 77 21.70 8.90 -4.03
N ASP A 78 21.00 8.80 -5.14
CA ASP A 78 20.32 9.91 -5.84
C ASP A 78 18.83 10.03 -5.50
N TRP A 79 18.37 9.42 -4.42
CA TRP A 79 16.96 9.43 -4.02
C TRP A 79 16.43 10.83 -3.68
N GLY A 80 17.22 11.66 -3.01
CA GLY A 80 16.78 12.98 -2.54
C GLY A 80 15.55 12.88 -1.62
N ASP A 81 14.53 13.68 -1.91
CA ASP A 81 13.25 13.65 -1.19
C ASP A 81 12.25 12.61 -1.72
N GLY A 82 12.68 11.81 -2.70
CA GLY A 82 11.87 10.78 -3.34
C GLY A 82 11.70 10.97 -4.84
N TYR A 83 11.54 9.86 -5.56
CA TYR A 83 11.20 9.89 -6.98
C TYR A 83 9.72 10.22 -7.17
N ASP A 84 9.39 11.07 -8.15
CA ASP A 84 8.01 11.49 -8.46
C ASP A 84 7.13 10.33 -8.97
N ASN A 85 7.75 9.29 -9.47
CA ASN A 85 7.08 8.13 -10.03
C ASN A 85 7.05 6.91 -9.09
N VAL A 86 7.33 7.09 -7.80
CA VAL A 86 7.36 5.99 -6.83
C VAL A 86 6.47 6.30 -5.64
N THR A 87 5.48 5.43 -5.41
CA THR A 87 4.67 5.41 -4.20
C THR A 87 5.16 4.29 -3.29
N ILE A 88 5.46 4.62 -2.05
CA ILE A 88 5.78 3.65 -1.01
C ILE A 88 4.58 3.52 -0.08
N CYS A 89 4.05 2.31 0.06
CA CYS A 89 2.95 2.04 0.96
C CYS A 89 3.46 1.36 2.24
N CYS A 90 3.07 1.87 3.41
CA CYS A 90 3.44 1.27 4.68
C CYS A 90 2.25 0.56 5.31
N THR A 91 2.41 -0.73 5.64
CA THR A 91 1.36 -1.50 6.32
C THR A 91 1.33 -1.19 7.81
N MET A 92 0.13 -0.91 8.34
CA MET A 92 -0.16 -0.65 9.76
C MET A 92 -1.43 -1.40 10.14
N GLU A 93 -1.27 -2.66 10.56
CA GLU A 93 -2.39 -3.61 10.74
C GLU A 93 -3.08 -3.54 12.10
N ASN A 94 -2.46 -2.90 13.09
CA ASN A 94 -2.98 -2.70 14.45
C ASN A 94 -2.32 -1.50 15.11
N GLN A 95 -2.77 -1.15 16.32
CA GLN A 95 -2.25 0.03 17.04
C GLN A 95 -0.75 -0.05 17.31
N ASP A 96 -0.22 -1.22 17.72
CA ASP A 96 1.23 -1.37 17.98
C ASP A 96 2.08 -1.08 16.74
N ARG A 97 1.57 -1.48 15.56
CA ARG A 97 2.27 -1.22 14.30
C ARG A 97 2.14 0.24 13.87
N VAL A 98 1.04 0.90 14.18
CA VAL A 98 0.89 2.35 14.01
C VAL A 98 1.90 3.08 14.90
N ASP A 99 1.92 2.79 16.20
CA ASP A 99 2.78 3.46 17.16
C ASP A 99 4.28 3.30 16.80
N TYR A 100 4.65 2.15 16.25
CA TYR A 100 6.03 1.90 15.80
C TYR A 100 6.35 2.52 14.42
N ARG A 101 5.48 2.29 13.40
CA ARG A 101 5.82 2.61 12.01
C ARG A 101 5.45 4.03 11.60
N LEU A 102 4.40 4.62 12.20
CA LEU A 102 3.90 5.93 11.78
C LEU A 102 4.95 7.04 11.89
N PRO A 103 5.67 7.21 13.02
CA PRO A 103 6.69 8.24 13.13
C PRO A 103 7.84 8.06 12.14
N LEU A 104 8.29 6.82 11.92
CA LEU A 104 9.34 6.49 10.95
C LEU A 104 8.88 6.83 9.51
N TYR A 105 7.65 6.45 9.19
CA TYR A 105 7.10 6.66 7.85
C TYR A 105 6.79 8.13 7.57
N LYS A 106 6.32 8.88 8.57
CA LYS A 106 6.10 10.33 8.47
C LYS A 106 7.39 11.07 8.16
N ALA A 107 8.49 10.72 8.87
CA ALA A 107 9.81 11.30 8.68
C ALA A 107 10.56 10.85 7.42
N ALA A 108 10.13 9.74 6.80
CA ALA A 108 10.81 9.16 5.64
C ALA A 108 10.79 10.13 4.44
N PRO A 109 11.90 10.27 3.69
CA PRO A 109 11.98 11.11 2.49
C PRO A 109 11.26 10.45 1.31
N VAL A 110 9.95 10.48 1.32
CA VAL A 110 9.07 9.84 0.31
C VAL A 110 8.01 10.84 -0.10
N LYS A 111 7.87 11.08 -1.42
CA LYS A 111 6.89 12.03 -1.94
C LYS A 111 5.46 11.50 -1.89
N HIS A 112 5.26 10.26 -2.30
CA HIS A 112 3.93 9.63 -2.40
C HIS A 112 3.78 8.56 -1.33
N LYS A 113 2.93 8.81 -0.34
CA LYS A 113 2.72 7.99 0.85
C LYS A 113 1.29 7.50 0.98
N ILE A 114 1.11 6.19 1.11
CA ILE A 114 -0.17 5.52 1.35
C ILE A 114 -0.04 4.62 2.58
N ILE A 115 -0.97 4.71 3.52
CA ILE A 115 -1.05 3.79 4.65
C ILE A 115 -1.96 2.62 4.29
N ILE A 116 -1.53 1.40 4.58
CA ILE A 116 -2.29 0.17 4.33
C ILE A 116 -2.64 -0.49 5.66
N CYS A 117 -3.91 -0.42 6.05
CA CYS A 117 -4.46 -1.14 7.21
C CYS A 117 -5.14 -2.44 6.74
N GLU A 118 -4.35 -3.34 6.15
CA GLU A 118 -4.80 -4.63 5.62
C GLU A 118 -3.75 -5.72 5.90
N PRO A 119 -4.15 -6.78 6.66
CA PRO A 119 -5.43 -6.94 7.34
C PRO A 119 -5.59 -6.00 8.54
N LEU A 120 -6.78 -5.40 8.71
CA LEU A 120 -7.10 -4.62 9.92
C LEU A 120 -7.41 -5.57 11.08
N LEU A 121 -6.61 -5.50 12.13
CA LEU A 121 -6.60 -6.48 13.23
C LEU A 121 -7.03 -5.91 14.60
N SER A 122 -7.08 -4.59 14.72
CA SER A 122 -7.59 -3.90 15.92
C SER A 122 -8.11 -2.52 15.55
N ALA A 123 -8.76 -1.84 16.49
CA ALA A 123 -8.99 -0.41 16.38
C ALA A 123 -7.66 0.32 16.25
N ILE A 124 -7.65 1.39 15.43
CA ILE A 124 -6.48 2.23 15.16
C ILE A 124 -6.84 3.69 15.40
N ASN A 125 -6.05 4.35 16.23
CA ASN A 125 -6.08 5.79 16.42
C ASN A 125 -4.72 6.38 15.99
N PHE A 126 -4.71 7.23 14.98
CA PHE A 126 -3.51 7.91 14.50
C PHE A 126 -3.10 9.11 15.37
N LYS A 127 -3.80 9.36 16.48
CA LYS A 127 -3.45 10.35 17.53
C LYS A 127 -3.23 11.78 16.99
N GLY A 128 -3.95 12.17 15.94
CA GLY A 128 -3.79 13.48 15.29
C GLY A 128 -2.53 13.64 14.43
N GLU A 129 -1.79 12.56 14.19
CA GLU A 129 -0.55 12.59 13.40
C GLU A 129 -0.78 12.55 11.89
N LEU A 130 -2.03 12.36 11.45
CA LEU A 130 -2.40 12.43 10.04
C LEU A 130 -2.33 13.87 9.53
N GLY A 131 -2.08 14.04 8.23
CA GLY A 131 -2.02 15.35 7.61
C GLY A 131 -1.70 15.27 6.11
N THR A 132 -1.22 16.35 5.54
CA THR A 132 -0.95 16.50 4.09
C THR A 132 0.15 15.58 3.55
N TRP A 133 0.91 14.94 4.43
CA TRP A 133 2.02 14.07 4.10
C TRP A 133 1.58 12.66 3.66
N VAL A 134 0.33 12.28 3.89
CA VAL A 134 -0.27 11.02 3.43
C VAL A 134 -1.42 11.29 2.48
N GLU A 135 -1.47 10.56 1.37
CA GLU A 135 -2.44 10.78 0.30
C GLU A 135 -3.70 9.94 0.47
N GLN A 136 -3.52 8.69 0.95
CA GLN A 136 -4.62 7.74 1.06
C GLN A 136 -4.40 6.76 2.21
N ILE A 137 -5.49 6.30 2.80
CA ILE A 137 -5.51 5.15 3.70
C ILE A 137 -6.40 4.07 3.08
N VAL A 138 -5.80 2.89 2.88
CA VAL A 138 -6.49 1.68 2.37
C VAL A 138 -6.76 0.75 3.53
N VAL A 139 -7.99 0.28 3.65
CA VAL A 139 -8.43 -0.59 4.74
C VAL A 139 -9.02 -1.88 4.18
N GLY A 140 -8.71 -3.01 4.81
CA GLY A 140 -9.28 -4.30 4.44
C GLY A 140 -9.14 -5.34 5.52
N GLY A 141 -10.05 -6.33 5.50
CA GLY A 141 -9.96 -7.51 6.35
C GLY A 141 -9.09 -8.61 5.72
N GLU A 142 -8.82 -9.66 6.46
CA GLU A 142 -8.05 -10.82 6.03
C GLU A 142 -8.90 -11.76 5.16
N SER A 143 -8.39 -12.19 4.01
CA SER A 143 -9.21 -12.86 2.99
C SER A 143 -9.32 -14.38 3.11
N GLY A 144 -8.48 -15.05 3.93
CA GLY A 144 -8.44 -16.51 4.08
C GLY A 144 -9.58 -17.06 4.96
N LYS A 145 -9.85 -18.36 4.87
CA LYS A 145 -10.88 -19.03 5.73
C LYS A 145 -10.55 -18.95 7.22
N GLU A 146 -9.28 -18.98 7.57
CA GLU A 146 -8.76 -18.83 8.94
C GLU A 146 -8.58 -17.35 9.33
N ALA A 147 -9.23 -16.43 8.62
CA ALA A 147 -9.12 -15.00 8.83
C ALA A 147 -9.52 -14.59 10.25
N ARG A 148 -8.76 -13.66 10.80
CA ARG A 148 -9.16 -12.94 12.02
C ARG A 148 -10.33 -12.02 11.71
N ILE A 149 -11.13 -11.68 12.72
CA ILE A 149 -12.28 -10.80 12.56
C ILE A 149 -11.81 -9.38 12.21
N CYS A 150 -12.41 -8.82 11.16
CA CYS A 150 -12.37 -7.38 10.89
C CYS A 150 -13.65 -6.76 11.46
N ASN A 151 -13.52 -5.88 12.45
CA ASN A 151 -14.67 -5.15 12.98
C ASN A 151 -14.97 -3.93 12.10
N TYR A 152 -16.22 -3.82 11.66
CA TYR A 152 -16.65 -2.72 10.80
C TYR A 152 -16.59 -1.35 11.47
N ASP A 153 -16.76 -1.30 12.81
CA ASP A 153 -16.63 -0.04 13.55
C ASP A 153 -15.19 0.49 13.52
N TRP A 154 -14.19 -0.39 13.51
CA TRP A 154 -12.79 0.02 13.31
C TRP A 154 -12.56 0.64 11.91
N VAL A 155 -13.24 0.09 10.89
CA VAL A 155 -13.20 0.62 9.52
C VAL A 155 -13.81 2.02 9.46
N LEU A 156 -14.97 2.22 10.12
CA LEU A 156 -15.64 3.52 10.19
C LEU A 156 -14.84 4.56 10.98
N ASP A 157 -14.14 4.14 12.02
CA ASP A 157 -13.29 5.01 12.83
C ASP A 157 -12.09 5.54 12.04
N ILE A 158 -11.41 4.67 11.28
CA ILE A 158 -10.34 5.10 10.37
C ILE A 158 -10.91 6.07 9.31
N ARG A 159 -12.07 5.74 8.72
CA ARG A 159 -12.75 6.64 7.77
C ARG A 159 -13.00 8.02 8.35
N ARG A 160 -13.51 8.11 9.58
CA ARG A 160 -13.74 9.39 10.27
C ARG A 160 -12.45 10.18 10.39
N GLN A 161 -11.36 9.56 10.84
CA GLN A 161 -10.04 10.20 10.94
C GLN A 161 -9.55 10.69 9.56
N CYS A 162 -9.80 9.95 8.47
CA CYS A 162 -9.47 10.38 7.11
C CYS A 162 -10.27 11.62 6.69
N ILE A 163 -11.58 11.66 6.95
CA ILE A 163 -12.44 12.80 6.62
C ILE A 163 -11.98 14.05 7.38
N GLU A 164 -11.75 13.94 8.68
CA GLU A 164 -11.28 15.04 9.55
C GLU A 164 -9.97 15.67 9.04
N ASN A 165 -9.11 14.88 8.37
CA ASN A 165 -7.84 15.31 7.83
C ASN A 165 -7.85 15.52 6.30
N ASN A 166 -8.99 15.37 5.65
CA ASN A 166 -9.16 15.48 4.19
C ASN A 166 -8.22 14.55 3.40
N ILE A 167 -8.11 13.28 3.86
CA ILE A 167 -7.29 12.21 3.27
C ILE A 167 -8.22 11.22 2.58
N SER A 168 -7.85 10.73 1.39
CA SER A 168 -8.63 9.73 0.69
C SER A 168 -8.70 8.42 1.49
N PHE A 169 -9.89 7.82 1.55
CA PHE A 169 -10.16 6.58 2.26
C PHE A 169 -10.74 5.54 1.30
N TRP A 170 -10.14 4.36 1.28
CA TRP A 170 -10.62 3.24 0.48
C TRP A 170 -10.83 1.98 1.32
N PHE A 171 -12.09 1.54 1.43
CA PHE A 171 -12.44 0.25 1.98
C PHE A 171 -12.33 -0.80 0.87
N LYS A 172 -11.17 -1.43 0.73
CA LYS A 172 -10.80 -2.31 -0.38
C LYS A 172 -11.53 -3.65 -0.34
N GLN A 173 -11.58 -4.29 0.84
CA GLN A 173 -12.24 -5.58 1.02
C GLN A 173 -12.71 -5.80 2.46
N THR A 174 -13.79 -6.59 2.61
CA THR A 174 -14.35 -6.90 3.93
C THR A 174 -13.51 -7.91 4.73
N GLY A 175 -12.69 -8.72 4.02
CA GLY A 175 -12.16 -9.94 4.59
C GLY A 175 -13.20 -11.07 4.64
N TYR A 176 -12.73 -12.26 5.05
CA TYR A 176 -13.62 -13.43 5.19
C TYR A 176 -14.56 -13.30 6.41
N ARG A 177 -14.09 -12.75 7.53
CA ARG A 177 -14.85 -12.57 8.77
C ARG A 177 -15.04 -11.09 9.05
N LEU A 178 -16.26 -10.58 8.85
CA LEU A 178 -16.63 -9.19 9.12
C LEU A 178 -17.63 -9.16 10.28
N LEU A 179 -17.28 -8.43 11.36
CA LEU A 179 -18.21 -8.14 12.46
C LEU A 179 -18.84 -6.75 12.23
N LYS A 180 -20.19 -6.70 12.20
CA LYS A 180 -20.93 -5.44 12.09
C LYS A 180 -22.00 -5.40 13.19
N GLY A 181 -21.84 -4.51 14.15
CA GLY A 181 -22.58 -4.57 15.41
C GLY A 181 -22.29 -5.91 16.12
N GLU A 182 -23.34 -6.65 16.48
CA GLU A 182 -23.22 -7.96 17.14
C GLU A 182 -23.19 -9.15 16.15
N ARG A 183 -23.31 -8.87 14.84
CA ARG A 183 -23.41 -9.93 13.81
C ARG A 183 -22.11 -10.14 13.07
N GLU A 184 -21.65 -11.39 13.08
CA GLU A 184 -20.53 -11.83 12.24
C GLU A 184 -21.03 -12.35 10.88
N TYR A 185 -20.39 -11.87 9.83
CA TYR A 185 -20.61 -12.28 8.44
C TYR A 185 -19.40 -13.05 7.93
N LYS A 186 -19.62 -14.24 7.37
CA LYS A 186 -18.61 -15.01 6.64
C LYS A 186 -18.76 -14.74 5.14
N ILE A 187 -17.82 -14.02 4.55
CA ILE A 187 -17.91 -13.52 3.17
C ILE A 187 -16.88 -14.24 2.31
N ALA A 188 -17.36 -15.03 1.34
CA ALA A 188 -16.49 -15.76 0.43
C ALA A 188 -15.59 -14.79 -0.37
N ARG A 189 -14.36 -15.22 -0.66
CA ARG A 189 -13.30 -14.40 -1.26
C ARG A 189 -13.75 -13.60 -2.48
N GLN A 190 -14.54 -14.22 -3.36
CA GLN A 190 -15.04 -13.59 -4.59
C GLN A 190 -15.99 -12.41 -4.36
N PHE A 191 -16.56 -12.29 -3.15
CA PHE A 191 -17.50 -11.23 -2.81
C PHE A 191 -16.91 -10.13 -1.91
N GLN A 192 -15.71 -10.32 -1.34
CA GLN A 192 -15.16 -9.42 -0.33
C GLN A 192 -14.98 -7.99 -0.87
N HIS A 193 -14.43 -7.82 -2.06
CA HIS A 193 -14.30 -6.51 -2.71
C HIS A 193 -15.66 -5.90 -3.06
N THR A 194 -16.56 -6.70 -3.64
CA THR A 194 -17.91 -6.24 -4.02
C THR A 194 -18.72 -5.79 -2.80
N GLN A 195 -18.62 -6.50 -1.68
CA GLN A 195 -19.33 -6.11 -0.45
C GLN A 195 -18.74 -4.84 0.17
N ALA A 196 -17.41 -4.68 0.16
CA ALA A 196 -16.79 -3.44 0.59
C ALA A 196 -17.23 -2.25 -0.27
N ARG A 197 -17.28 -2.42 -1.59
CA ARG A 197 -17.77 -1.39 -2.53
C ARG A 197 -19.24 -1.04 -2.28
N LYS A 198 -20.10 -2.05 -2.05
CA LYS A 198 -21.52 -1.84 -1.72
C LYS A 198 -21.76 -1.10 -0.41
N ALA A 199 -20.79 -1.10 0.52
CA ALA A 199 -20.90 -0.32 1.75
C ALA A 199 -20.96 1.19 1.48
N GLY A 200 -20.48 1.67 0.32
CA GLY A 200 -20.60 3.07 -0.11
C GLY A 200 -19.86 4.07 0.80
N ILE A 201 -18.82 3.60 1.51
CA ILE A 201 -18.12 4.41 2.53
C ILE A 201 -16.78 4.99 2.06
N ASN A 202 -16.37 4.73 0.83
CA ASN A 202 -15.16 5.35 0.29
C ASN A 202 -15.26 6.87 0.33
N TYR A 203 -14.15 7.54 0.50
CA TYR A 203 -14.07 8.98 0.56
C TYR A 203 -12.91 9.50 -0.28
N SER A 204 -13.19 10.41 -1.19
CA SER A 204 -12.18 11.11 -1.98
C SER A 204 -11.83 12.41 -1.25
N GLY A 205 -10.68 12.38 -0.58
CA GLY A 205 -10.09 13.55 0.06
C GLY A 205 -9.33 14.42 -0.93
N ARG A 206 -8.31 15.12 -0.44
CA ARG A 206 -7.41 15.92 -1.27
C ARG A 206 -6.77 15.04 -2.33
N SER A 207 -7.00 15.36 -3.62
CA SER A 207 -6.42 14.63 -4.74
C SER A 207 -5.08 15.24 -5.11
N ASN A 208 -4.00 14.48 -4.95
CA ASN A 208 -2.69 14.78 -5.55
C ASN A 208 -2.51 14.06 -6.90
N GLY A 209 -3.61 13.68 -7.57
CA GLY A 209 -3.60 13.09 -8.91
C GLY A 209 -3.52 11.56 -8.98
N ASN A 210 -3.17 10.88 -7.89
CA ASN A 210 -2.99 9.41 -7.87
C ASN A 210 -3.96 8.74 -6.88
N ASN A 211 -5.27 8.82 -7.13
CA ASN A 211 -6.21 7.99 -6.39
C ASN A 211 -6.19 6.56 -6.96
N TYR A 212 -5.62 5.62 -6.23
CA TYR A 212 -5.66 4.21 -6.55
C TYR A 212 -7.02 3.63 -6.09
N SER A 213 -8.03 3.81 -6.91
CA SER A 213 -9.31 3.10 -6.82
C SER A 213 -9.50 2.31 -8.09
N ASP A 214 -9.61 0.96 -7.96
CA ASP A 214 -9.92 -0.07 -8.99
C ASP A 214 -9.47 0.20 -10.42
#